data_a923fa87f625e6f775671e72593a1d1f
#
_entry.id   a923fa87f625e6f775671e72593a1d1f
#
_cell.length_a   1.000
_cell.length_b   1.000
_cell.length_c   1.000
_cell.angle_alpha   90.00
_cell.angle_beta   90.00
_cell.angle_gamma   90.00
#
_symmetry.space_group_name_H-M   'P 1'
#
loop_
_entity.id
_entity.type
_entity.pdbx_description
1 polymer ?
#
loop_
_entity_poly.entity_id
_entity_poly.type
_entity_poly.pdbx_seq_one_letter_code
_entity_poly.pdbx_strand_id
1 'polypeptide(L)'
;MHKKYFHITAAGIISVFFNSNTATAQLKNDYPIQPVAFTQVQVTDNFWAPKIKINADVTIPYTLEQCKKTSRIDNFFRAAGTLKDDKHTSFTFDESDVYKVIEGASYSLQAKPNPALEKYIDTLITYIAAAQEKDGYLYTFRTMKNSNPHEWVGAKRWEKEEDLSHELYDLGHLYEAAVAHYRATGKKSLLNIAIKSADLLVKTFGWGKEEKFPGHQIIETGLGKLYRVTGKKAYLDLAKFFLDLRGMPGHLNQEYSQSHIKVVDQNTAVGHAVRATYMYTGMADIAALTGNKQYLNAIDNIWHDVVDKKMYITGGIGATGNGEAFGDAYDLPNMSAYAETCAAIANVYWNSRMFLLHGDAKYIDVMERTLYNGLLSGVSLSGDHFFYPNPLASLGQHQRSAWHDCACCISNMTRFLPSM
;
A
#
# COMPACT_ATOMS: atom_id res chain seq x y z
N MET A 1 -60.09 15.32 -58.77
CA MET A 1 -59.31 14.36 -57.94
C MET A 1 -57.87 14.87 -57.82
N HIS A 2 -57.58 15.57 -56.73
CA HIS A 2 -56.23 16.05 -56.50
C HIS A 2 -55.63 15.22 -55.36
N LYS A 3 -54.55 14.44 -55.64
CA LYS A 3 -53.75 13.76 -54.65
C LYS A 3 -52.68 14.73 -54.11
N LYS A 4 -52.76 15.03 -52.78
CA LYS A 4 -51.72 15.77 -52.06
C LYS A 4 -50.65 14.76 -51.60
N TYR A 5 -49.39 14.99 -52.00
CA TYR A 5 -48.22 14.29 -51.46
C TYR A 5 -47.72 15.05 -50.23
N PHE A 6 -47.63 14.34 -49.07
CA PHE A 6 -46.97 14.81 -47.86
C PHE A 6 -45.49 14.43 -47.93
N HIS A 7 -44.64 15.42 -47.91
CA HIS A 7 -43.21 15.19 -47.72
C HIS A 7 -42.88 15.21 -46.22
N ILE A 8 -42.39 14.08 -45.67
CA ILE A 8 -41.84 13.97 -44.34
C ILE A 8 -40.33 14.20 -44.48
N THR A 9 -39.86 15.32 -44.00
CA THR A 9 -38.42 15.60 -43.83
C THR A 9 -37.93 14.97 -42.52
N ALA A 10 -37.17 13.90 -42.59
CA ALA A 10 -36.48 13.32 -41.45
C ALA A 10 -35.26 14.17 -41.08
N ALA A 11 -35.34 14.87 -39.96
CA ALA A 11 -34.15 15.54 -39.36
C ALA A 11 -33.30 14.50 -38.65
N GLY A 12 -32.18 14.16 -39.25
CA GLY A 12 -31.17 13.29 -38.63
C GLY A 12 -30.43 13.99 -37.50
N ILE A 13 -30.60 13.52 -36.27
CA ILE A 13 -29.81 13.94 -35.13
C ILE A 13 -28.46 13.24 -35.24
N ILE A 14 -27.41 13.96 -35.61
CA ILE A 14 -26.02 13.48 -35.54
C ILE A 14 -25.56 13.63 -34.10
N SER A 15 -25.57 12.53 -33.33
CA SER A 15 -24.96 12.46 -32.02
C SER A 15 -23.44 12.37 -32.18
N VAL A 16 -22.76 13.50 -31.99
CA VAL A 16 -21.29 13.53 -31.93
C VAL A 16 -20.87 13.01 -30.58
N PHE A 17 -20.44 11.75 -30.53
CA PHE A 17 -19.72 11.20 -29.36
C PHE A 17 -18.33 11.85 -29.31
N PHE A 18 -18.14 12.81 -28.42
CA PHE A 18 -16.81 13.25 -28.03
C PHE A 18 -16.16 12.13 -27.22
N ASN A 19 -15.39 11.27 -27.88
CA ASN A 19 -14.40 10.45 -27.22
C ASN A 19 -13.31 11.40 -26.67
N SER A 20 -13.42 11.78 -25.40
CA SER A 20 -12.32 12.42 -24.69
C SER A 20 -11.25 11.36 -24.37
N ASN A 21 -10.48 10.99 -25.40
CA ASN A 21 -9.19 10.35 -25.18
C ASN A 21 -8.31 11.39 -24.47
N THR A 22 -8.32 11.37 -23.13
CA THR A 22 -7.21 11.94 -22.38
C THR A 22 -5.99 11.10 -22.72
N ALA A 23 -5.20 11.57 -23.70
CA ALA A 23 -3.89 11.02 -23.98
C ALA A 23 -3.08 11.16 -22.69
N THR A 24 -2.97 10.10 -21.90
CA THR A 24 -1.96 9.98 -20.87
C THR A 24 -0.62 10.06 -21.62
N ALA A 25 0.17 11.09 -21.33
CA ALA A 25 1.50 11.19 -21.88
C ALA A 25 2.23 9.86 -21.56
N GLN A 26 2.60 9.14 -22.62
CA GLN A 26 3.30 7.86 -22.47
C GLN A 26 4.60 8.15 -21.71
N LEU A 27 4.77 7.57 -20.53
CA LEU A 27 6.00 7.70 -19.75
C LEU A 27 7.15 7.16 -20.60
N LYS A 28 8.29 7.85 -20.57
CA LYS A 28 9.46 7.49 -21.40
C LYS A 28 9.98 6.08 -21.06
N ASN A 29 9.89 5.68 -19.77
CA ASN A 29 10.22 4.36 -19.26
C ASN A 29 9.11 3.90 -18.31
N ASP A 30 8.77 2.64 -18.35
CA ASP A 30 7.98 1.90 -17.35
C ASP A 30 8.23 0.40 -17.55
N TYR A 31 7.50 -0.46 -16.87
CA TYR A 31 7.61 -1.91 -17.01
C TYR A 31 7.49 -2.35 -18.48
N PRO A 32 8.34 -3.28 -18.94
CA PRO A 32 8.21 -3.88 -20.28
C PRO A 32 6.84 -4.55 -20.50
N ILE A 33 6.32 -5.21 -19.46
CA ILE A 33 5.00 -5.83 -19.48
C ILE A 33 4.03 -4.88 -18.78
N GLN A 34 2.98 -4.48 -19.48
CA GLN A 34 1.96 -3.60 -18.95
C GLN A 34 0.80 -4.43 -18.39
N PRO A 35 0.44 -4.26 -17.11
CA PRO A 35 -0.71 -4.94 -16.55
C PRO A 35 -2.00 -4.42 -17.16
N VAL A 36 -2.99 -5.31 -17.33
CA VAL A 36 -4.35 -4.88 -17.64
C VAL A 36 -4.89 -4.05 -16.48
N ALA A 37 -5.56 -2.94 -16.78
CA ALA A 37 -6.13 -2.12 -15.73
C ALA A 37 -7.18 -2.91 -14.95
N PHE A 38 -7.14 -2.88 -13.61
CA PHE A 38 -8.09 -3.61 -12.77
C PHE A 38 -9.56 -3.25 -13.08
N THR A 39 -9.80 -2.06 -13.62
CA THR A 39 -11.12 -1.60 -14.09
C THR A 39 -11.64 -2.38 -15.32
N GLN A 40 -10.82 -3.19 -15.96
CA GLN A 40 -11.15 -4.02 -17.12
C GLN A 40 -11.15 -5.52 -16.79
N VAL A 41 -10.91 -5.89 -15.53
CA VAL A 41 -10.85 -7.29 -15.08
C VAL A 41 -12.06 -7.62 -14.23
N GLN A 42 -12.67 -8.77 -14.50
CA GLN A 42 -13.74 -9.34 -13.70
C GLN A 42 -13.39 -10.78 -13.35
N VAL A 43 -13.32 -11.09 -12.07
CA VAL A 43 -13.09 -12.44 -11.56
C VAL A 43 -14.43 -13.16 -11.43
N THR A 44 -14.58 -14.29 -12.14
CA THR A 44 -15.86 -15.05 -12.24
C THR A 44 -15.71 -16.52 -11.88
N ASP A 45 -14.55 -16.94 -11.38
CA ASP A 45 -14.26 -18.32 -11.01
C ASP A 45 -15.00 -18.76 -9.72
N ASN A 46 -14.85 -20.04 -9.36
CA ASN A 46 -15.47 -20.60 -8.15
C ASN A 46 -14.57 -20.58 -6.92
N PHE A 47 -13.35 -20.03 -7.02
CA PHE A 47 -12.38 -19.97 -5.91
C PHE A 47 -12.14 -18.54 -5.43
N TRP A 48 -11.71 -17.63 -6.32
CA TRP A 48 -11.38 -16.26 -5.96
C TRP A 48 -12.61 -15.35 -5.86
N ALA A 49 -13.58 -15.49 -6.79
CA ALA A 49 -14.76 -14.65 -6.75
C ALA A 49 -15.54 -14.73 -5.43
N PRO A 50 -15.75 -15.93 -4.80
CA PRO A 50 -16.35 -15.99 -3.45
C PRO A 50 -15.52 -15.28 -2.38
N LYS A 51 -14.19 -15.32 -2.42
CA LYS A 51 -13.31 -14.65 -1.45
C LYS A 51 -13.34 -13.13 -1.61
N ILE A 52 -13.32 -12.64 -2.84
CA ILE A 52 -13.47 -11.22 -3.17
C ILE A 52 -14.87 -10.74 -2.70
N LYS A 53 -15.91 -11.55 -2.90
CA LYS A 53 -17.25 -11.24 -2.42
C LYS A 53 -17.31 -11.15 -0.89
N ILE A 54 -16.72 -12.11 -0.17
CA ILE A 54 -16.66 -12.08 1.30
C ILE A 54 -15.87 -10.85 1.77
N ASN A 55 -14.77 -10.51 1.10
CA ASN A 55 -14.03 -9.30 1.42
C ASN A 55 -14.89 -8.04 1.27
N ALA A 56 -15.67 -7.94 0.19
CA ALA A 56 -16.58 -6.81 -0.05
C ALA A 56 -17.74 -6.73 0.95
N ASP A 57 -18.37 -7.87 1.24
CA ASP A 57 -19.61 -7.91 2.00
C ASP A 57 -19.39 -8.04 3.53
N VAL A 58 -18.20 -8.53 3.96
CA VAL A 58 -17.87 -8.78 5.37
C VAL A 58 -16.61 -8.05 5.79
N THR A 59 -15.45 -8.34 5.17
CA THR A 59 -14.15 -7.87 5.67
C THR A 59 -14.04 -6.35 5.64
N ILE A 60 -14.42 -5.69 4.54
CA ILE A 60 -14.38 -4.22 4.42
C ILE A 60 -15.30 -3.55 5.46
N PRO A 61 -16.60 -3.88 5.54
CA PRO A 61 -17.49 -3.30 6.56
C PRO A 61 -17.01 -3.56 7.99
N TYR A 62 -16.55 -4.79 8.26
CA TYR A 62 -16.00 -5.17 9.56
C TYR A 62 -14.79 -4.32 9.94
N THR A 63 -13.82 -4.18 9.03
CA THR A 63 -12.61 -3.40 9.30
C THR A 63 -12.92 -1.90 9.49
N LEU A 64 -13.85 -1.34 8.73
CA LEU A 64 -14.33 0.05 8.93
C LEU A 64 -14.96 0.24 10.30
N GLU A 65 -15.79 -0.71 10.74
CA GLU A 65 -16.42 -0.66 12.07
C GLU A 65 -15.36 -0.78 13.19
N GLN A 66 -14.36 -1.63 13.01
CA GLN A 66 -13.23 -1.75 13.95
C GLN A 66 -12.40 -0.47 13.99
N CYS A 67 -12.08 0.14 12.85
CA CYS A 67 -11.38 1.43 12.82
C CYS A 67 -12.13 2.53 13.59
N LYS A 68 -13.48 2.49 13.54
CA LYS A 68 -14.32 3.38 14.34
C LYS A 68 -14.27 3.03 15.83
N LYS A 69 -14.52 1.76 16.21
CA LYS A 69 -14.53 1.30 17.60
C LYS A 69 -13.20 1.50 18.32
N THR A 70 -12.09 1.39 17.61
CA THR A 70 -10.74 1.56 18.14
C THR A 70 -10.20 2.99 17.99
N SER A 71 -11.08 3.95 17.68
CA SER A 71 -10.77 5.39 17.59
C SER A 71 -9.75 5.80 16.51
N ARG A 72 -9.43 4.93 15.55
CA ARG A 72 -8.55 5.30 14.42
C ARG A 72 -9.15 6.42 13.57
N ILE A 73 -10.46 6.43 13.41
CA ILE A 73 -11.19 7.52 12.73
C ILE A 73 -11.23 8.78 13.61
N ASP A 74 -11.35 8.64 14.92
CA ASP A 74 -11.38 9.76 15.86
C ASP A 74 -10.09 10.58 15.85
N ASN A 75 -8.94 9.96 15.52
CA ASN A 75 -7.68 10.68 15.38
C ASN A 75 -7.76 11.81 14.34
N PHE A 76 -8.51 11.62 13.25
CA PHE A 76 -8.74 12.70 12.27
C PHE A 76 -9.59 13.84 12.87
N PHE A 77 -10.59 13.53 13.70
CA PHE A 77 -11.37 14.55 14.40
C PHE A 77 -10.54 15.32 15.43
N ARG A 78 -9.63 14.62 16.15
CA ARG A 78 -8.69 15.24 17.09
C ARG A 78 -7.73 16.17 16.36
N ALA A 79 -7.15 15.72 15.25
CA ALA A 79 -6.25 16.51 14.42
C ALA A 79 -6.96 17.75 13.82
N ALA A 80 -8.22 17.60 13.41
CA ALA A 80 -9.06 18.70 12.94
C ALA A 80 -9.56 19.66 14.05
N GLY A 81 -9.33 19.31 15.34
CA GLY A 81 -9.78 20.09 16.50
C GLY A 81 -11.29 20.03 16.76
N THR A 82 -12.01 19.10 16.14
CA THR A 82 -13.46 18.90 16.33
C THR A 82 -13.78 17.96 17.49
N LEU A 83 -12.89 17.05 17.83
CA LEU A 83 -12.93 16.23 19.05
C LEU A 83 -11.83 16.72 20.00
N LYS A 84 -12.25 17.19 21.18
CA LYS A 84 -11.37 17.78 22.18
C LYS A 84 -11.23 16.86 23.39
N ASP A 85 -10.61 15.73 23.20
CA ASP A 85 -10.12 14.89 24.28
C ASP A 85 -8.59 14.78 24.18
N ASP A 86 -7.93 14.31 25.24
CA ASP A 86 -6.48 14.17 25.30
C ASP A 86 -6.10 12.68 25.12
N LYS A 87 -6.60 12.06 24.02
CA LYS A 87 -6.40 10.65 23.70
C LYS A 87 -5.71 10.49 22.36
N HIS A 88 -5.10 9.34 22.20
CA HIS A 88 -4.63 8.80 20.91
C HIS A 88 -4.81 7.28 20.89
N THR A 89 -4.68 6.67 19.73
CA THR A 89 -4.65 5.20 19.60
C THR A 89 -3.28 4.62 19.99
N SER A 90 -3.14 3.30 19.94
CA SER A 90 -1.96 2.60 20.46
C SER A 90 -0.70 2.83 19.63
N PHE A 91 -0.83 2.96 18.31
CA PHE A 91 0.32 3.08 17.41
C PHE A 91 0.25 4.33 16.54
N THR A 92 1.40 4.93 16.31
CA THR A 92 1.54 6.18 15.53
C THR A 92 1.20 6.02 14.06
N PHE A 93 1.07 4.80 13.57
CA PHE A 93 0.72 4.44 12.20
C PHE A 93 -0.73 3.96 12.02
N ASP A 94 -1.56 4.09 13.04
CA ASP A 94 -2.95 3.59 13.04
C ASP A 94 -3.85 4.25 11.97
N GLU A 95 -3.52 5.47 11.52
CA GLU A 95 -4.23 6.10 10.40
C GLU A 95 -3.99 5.39 9.07
N SER A 96 -2.88 4.68 8.90
CA SER A 96 -2.63 3.86 7.70
C SER A 96 -3.67 2.76 7.51
N ASP A 97 -4.26 2.24 8.59
CA ASP A 97 -5.32 1.24 8.51
C ASP A 97 -6.57 1.79 7.81
N VAL A 98 -6.92 3.06 8.10
CA VAL A 98 -8.04 3.74 7.43
C VAL A 98 -7.74 3.92 5.94
N TYR A 99 -6.52 4.32 5.59
CA TYR A 99 -6.11 4.46 4.18
C TYR A 99 -6.15 3.15 3.42
N LYS A 100 -5.63 2.06 4.01
CA LYS A 100 -5.67 0.72 3.42
C LYS A 100 -7.10 0.24 3.18
N VAL A 101 -8.02 0.48 4.13
CA VAL A 101 -9.43 0.10 3.94
C VAL A 101 -10.09 0.94 2.85
N ILE A 102 -9.78 2.23 2.73
CA ILE A 102 -10.25 3.07 1.62
C ILE A 102 -9.71 2.54 0.27
N GLU A 103 -8.47 2.09 0.22
CA GLU A 103 -7.88 1.46 -0.98
C GLU A 103 -8.67 0.20 -1.36
N GLY A 104 -8.89 -0.73 -0.43
CA GLY A 104 -9.65 -1.95 -0.67
C GLY A 104 -11.10 -1.69 -1.05
N ALA A 105 -11.76 -0.75 -0.37
CA ALA A 105 -13.12 -0.34 -0.71
C ALA A 105 -13.19 0.24 -2.14
N SER A 106 -12.17 0.99 -2.57
CA SER A 106 -12.12 1.54 -3.93
C SER A 106 -12.06 0.46 -5.00
N TYR A 107 -11.20 -0.56 -4.82
CA TYR A 107 -11.17 -1.72 -5.73
C TYR A 107 -12.50 -2.48 -5.71
N SER A 108 -13.11 -2.67 -4.53
CA SER A 108 -14.39 -3.35 -4.38
C SER A 108 -15.54 -2.60 -5.08
N LEU A 109 -15.59 -1.27 -4.97
CA LEU A 109 -16.57 -0.42 -5.65
C LEU A 109 -16.48 -0.52 -7.17
N GLN A 110 -15.27 -0.68 -7.71
CA GLN A 110 -15.07 -0.91 -9.14
C GLN A 110 -15.63 -2.25 -9.59
N ALA A 111 -15.42 -3.32 -8.81
CA ALA A 111 -15.91 -4.65 -9.13
C ALA A 111 -17.43 -4.75 -8.98
N LYS A 112 -18.00 -4.09 -7.97
CA LYS A 112 -19.44 -4.08 -7.67
C LYS A 112 -19.85 -2.76 -7.05
N PRO A 113 -20.62 -1.92 -7.77
CA PRO A 113 -21.12 -0.66 -7.25
C PRO A 113 -21.89 -0.82 -5.93
N ASN A 114 -21.57 -0.01 -4.93
CA ASN A 114 -22.24 0.05 -3.63
C ASN A 114 -22.37 1.52 -3.18
N PRO A 115 -23.48 2.20 -3.48
CA PRO A 115 -23.67 3.63 -3.17
C PRO A 115 -23.55 3.97 -1.68
N ALA A 116 -23.90 3.04 -0.78
CA ALA A 116 -23.78 3.28 0.66
C ALA A 116 -22.31 3.27 1.10
N LEU A 117 -21.51 2.31 0.61
CA LEU A 117 -20.07 2.25 0.85
C LEU A 117 -19.37 3.47 0.24
N GLU A 118 -19.70 3.83 -1.00
CA GLU A 118 -19.10 4.99 -1.68
C GLU A 118 -19.35 6.27 -0.89
N LYS A 119 -20.59 6.51 -0.44
CA LYS A 119 -20.93 7.66 0.40
C LYS A 119 -20.17 7.67 1.72
N TYR A 120 -19.97 6.50 2.33
CA TYR A 120 -19.20 6.40 3.57
C TYR A 120 -17.73 6.73 3.36
N ILE A 121 -17.13 6.22 2.28
CA ILE A 121 -15.74 6.56 1.90
C ILE A 121 -15.61 8.05 1.60
N ASP A 122 -16.54 8.67 0.86
CA ASP A 122 -16.54 10.13 0.64
C ASP A 122 -16.59 10.90 1.96
N THR A 123 -17.33 10.40 2.95
CA THR A 123 -17.40 11.01 4.30
C THR A 123 -16.04 10.89 5.01
N LEU A 124 -15.38 9.73 4.99
CA LEU A 124 -14.05 9.55 5.56
C LEU A 124 -13.02 10.51 4.92
N ILE A 125 -13.11 10.67 3.60
CA ILE A 125 -12.23 11.59 2.87
C ILE A 125 -12.43 13.04 3.36
N THR A 126 -13.64 13.45 3.74
CA THR A 126 -13.86 14.78 4.32
C THR A 126 -13.18 14.95 5.68
N TYR A 127 -13.13 13.90 6.50
CA TYR A 127 -12.44 13.90 7.79
C TYR A 127 -10.91 13.99 7.62
N ILE A 128 -10.37 13.21 6.67
CA ILE A 128 -8.95 13.26 6.29
C ILE A 128 -8.58 14.67 5.80
N ALA A 129 -9.42 15.27 4.94
CA ALA A 129 -9.22 16.63 4.44
C ALA A 129 -9.21 17.68 5.57
N ALA A 130 -10.09 17.52 6.56
CA ALA A 130 -10.17 18.44 7.71
C ALA A 130 -8.95 18.32 8.65
N ALA A 131 -8.32 17.13 8.72
CA ALA A 131 -7.11 16.89 9.51
C ALA A 131 -5.83 17.39 8.82
N GLN A 132 -5.86 17.60 7.49
CA GLN A 132 -4.68 18.06 6.75
C GLN A 132 -4.38 19.53 7.02
N GLU A 133 -3.15 19.83 7.45
CA GLU A 133 -2.69 21.20 7.70
C GLU A 133 -2.62 22.02 6.39
N LYS A 134 -2.58 23.36 6.54
CA LYS A 134 -2.66 24.28 5.39
C LYS A 134 -1.55 24.10 4.36
N ASP A 135 -0.37 23.69 4.79
CA ASP A 135 0.79 23.45 3.91
C ASP A 135 0.81 22.04 3.27
N GLY A 136 -0.10 21.15 3.69
CA GLY A 136 -0.20 19.79 3.19
C GLY A 136 0.27 18.71 4.16
N TYR A 137 0.82 19.07 5.33
CA TYR A 137 1.19 18.11 6.36
C TYR A 137 -0.03 17.32 6.84
N LEU A 138 0.12 16.02 6.98
CA LEU A 138 -0.93 15.13 7.46
C LEU A 138 -0.30 13.99 8.25
N TYR A 139 -0.41 14.07 9.55
CA TYR A 139 -0.02 13.05 10.53
C TYR A 139 -0.75 13.39 11.83
N THR A 140 -1.79 12.62 12.16
CA THR A 140 -2.74 12.97 13.20
C THR A 140 -2.09 13.05 14.58
N PHE A 141 -1.18 12.11 14.89
CA PHE A 141 -0.50 12.02 16.17
C PHE A 141 0.28 13.26 16.56
N ARG A 142 0.78 14.02 15.58
CA ARG A 142 1.44 15.27 15.84
C ARG A 142 0.48 16.46 15.82
N THR A 143 -0.45 16.48 14.86
CA THR A 143 -1.36 17.62 14.67
C THR A 143 -2.34 17.77 15.83
N MET A 144 -2.75 16.66 16.48
CA MET A 144 -3.67 16.68 17.61
C MET A 144 -3.11 17.30 18.91
N LYS A 145 -1.79 17.43 19.05
CA LYS A 145 -1.10 18.10 20.17
C LYS A 145 -1.51 17.62 21.56
N ASN A 146 -1.46 16.33 21.79
CA ASN A 146 -1.75 15.73 23.08
C ASN A 146 -0.78 16.23 24.18
N SER A 147 -1.25 16.33 25.41
CA SER A 147 -0.42 16.65 26.58
C SER A 147 0.59 15.56 26.90
N ASN A 148 0.27 14.30 26.57
CA ASN A 148 1.15 13.15 26.64
C ASN A 148 1.29 12.52 25.25
N PRO A 149 2.16 13.07 24.37
CA PRO A 149 2.34 12.53 23.03
C PRO A 149 2.97 11.13 23.10
N HIS A 150 2.63 10.29 22.13
CA HIS A 150 3.25 8.97 22.00
C HIS A 150 4.78 9.10 21.88
N GLU A 151 5.52 8.19 22.52
CA GLU A 151 7.01 8.26 22.58
C GLU A 151 7.69 8.25 21.20
N TRP A 152 7.03 7.70 20.17
CA TRP A 152 7.54 7.69 18.79
C TRP A 152 7.29 9.00 18.04
N VAL A 153 6.51 9.92 18.59
CA VAL A 153 6.28 11.24 17.98
C VAL A 153 7.43 12.18 18.38
N GLY A 154 8.09 12.76 17.39
CA GLY A 154 9.15 13.74 17.61
C GLY A 154 8.60 15.11 18.05
N ALA A 155 9.45 15.94 18.68
CA ALA A 155 9.12 17.31 19.02
C ALA A 155 8.95 18.20 17.77
N LYS A 156 9.60 17.81 16.66
CA LYS A 156 9.47 18.43 15.33
C LYS A 156 8.93 17.43 14.32
N ARG A 157 8.34 17.92 13.22
CA ARG A 157 7.97 17.10 12.07
C ARG A 157 9.19 16.33 11.59
N TRP A 158 9.03 15.06 11.23
CA TRP A 158 10.04 14.18 10.64
C TRP A 158 11.22 13.84 11.55
N GLU A 159 11.22 14.29 12.81
CA GLU A 159 12.37 14.14 13.71
C GLU A 159 12.77 12.69 13.93
N LYS A 160 11.80 11.80 14.12
CA LYS A 160 11.99 10.36 14.37
C LYS A 160 11.68 9.47 13.16
N GLU A 161 11.71 10.04 11.94
CA GLU A 161 11.24 9.35 10.75
C GLU A 161 12.08 8.13 10.38
N GLU A 162 13.40 8.19 10.54
CA GLU A 162 14.27 7.04 10.27
C GLU A 162 14.08 5.90 11.27
N ASP A 163 13.42 6.15 12.40
CA ASP A 163 13.17 5.18 13.45
C ASP A 163 11.70 4.68 13.41
N LEU A 164 10.82 5.24 14.22
CA LEU A 164 9.50 4.66 14.48
C LEU A 164 8.31 5.63 14.33
N SER A 165 8.50 6.91 13.91
CA SER A 165 7.37 7.85 13.82
C SER A 165 6.34 7.45 12.77
N HIS A 166 6.75 6.85 11.68
CA HIS A 166 5.90 6.37 10.58
C HIS A 166 5.15 7.48 9.82
N GLU A 167 5.59 8.74 9.88
CA GLU A 167 4.96 9.86 9.17
C GLU A 167 4.91 9.60 7.65
N LEU A 168 6.04 9.15 7.06
CA LEU A 168 6.12 8.82 5.63
C LEU A 168 5.42 7.48 5.29
N TYR A 169 5.39 6.52 6.21
CA TYR A 169 4.65 5.27 6.03
C TYR A 169 3.15 5.52 5.86
N ASP A 170 2.55 6.32 6.72
CA ASP A 170 1.14 6.69 6.64
C ASP A 170 0.82 7.37 5.32
N LEU A 171 1.68 8.32 4.91
CA LEU A 171 1.53 9.01 3.62
C LEU A 171 1.70 8.07 2.42
N GLY A 172 2.55 7.04 2.51
CA GLY A 172 2.68 6.03 1.48
C GLY A 172 1.36 5.31 1.22
N HIS A 173 0.68 4.87 2.29
CA HIS A 173 -0.64 4.24 2.19
C HIS A 173 -1.74 5.22 1.75
N LEU A 174 -1.68 6.48 2.18
CA LEU A 174 -2.57 7.52 1.65
C LEU A 174 -2.43 7.67 0.13
N TYR A 175 -1.20 7.67 -0.40
CA TYR A 175 -0.97 7.85 -1.84
C TYR A 175 -1.45 6.63 -2.64
N GLU A 176 -1.24 5.43 -2.13
CA GLU A 176 -1.79 4.20 -2.72
C GLU A 176 -3.31 4.24 -2.77
N ALA A 177 -3.97 4.56 -1.64
CA ALA A 177 -5.42 4.71 -1.54
C ALA A 177 -5.96 5.80 -2.46
N ALA A 178 -5.29 6.94 -2.55
CA ALA A 178 -5.71 8.07 -3.37
C ALA A 178 -5.69 7.73 -4.87
N VAL A 179 -4.66 7.03 -5.34
CA VAL A 179 -4.58 6.58 -6.73
C VAL A 179 -5.64 5.52 -7.03
N ALA A 180 -5.84 4.55 -6.12
CA ALA A 180 -6.87 3.51 -6.27
C ALA A 180 -8.28 4.13 -6.34
N HIS A 181 -8.59 5.05 -5.41
CA HIS A 181 -9.87 5.75 -5.37
C HIS A 181 -10.13 6.57 -6.65
N TYR A 182 -9.12 7.32 -7.12
CA TYR A 182 -9.23 8.08 -8.36
C TYR A 182 -9.47 7.18 -9.58
N ARG A 183 -8.72 6.07 -9.69
CA ARG A 183 -8.87 5.14 -10.81
C ARG A 183 -10.23 4.42 -10.80
N ALA A 184 -10.73 4.06 -9.62
CA ALA A 184 -12.00 3.36 -9.47
C ALA A 184 -13.22 4.26 -9.71
N THR A 185 -13.18 5.52 -9.26
CA THR A 185 -14.35 6.40 -9.18
C THR A 185 -14.27 7.63 -10.08
N GLY A 186 -13.09 8.01 -10.56
CA GLY A 186 -12.83 9.28 -11.24
C GLY A 186 -12.79 10.50 -10.31
N LYS A 187 -13.11 10.36 -9.01
CA LYS A 187 -13.15 11.44 -8.02
C LYS A 187 -11.74 11.86 -7.62
N LYS A 188 -11.49 13.16 -7.55
CA LYS A 188 -10.18 13.72 -7.22
C LYS A 188 -10.04 14.17 -5.76
N SER A 189 -11.05 13.97 -4.92
CA SER A 189 -11.06 14.46 -3.54
C SER A 189 -9.85 13.95 -2.74
N LEU A 190 -9.65 12.63 -2.66
CA LEU A 190 -8.51 12.04 -1.96
C LEU A 190 -7.19 12.28 -2.71
N LEU A 191 -7.20 12.25 -4.05
CA LEU A 191 -6.02 12.53 -4.87
C LEU A 191 -5.48 13.96 -4.63
N ASN A 192 -6.34 14.95 -4.46
CA ASN A 192 -5.92 16.32 -4.17
C ASN A 192 -5.26 16.44 -2.79
N ILE A 193 -5.72 15.70 -1.78
CA ILE A 193 -5.08 15.61 -0.45
C ILE A 193 -3.68 15.02 -0.59
N ALA A 194 -3.56 13.90 -1.31
CA ALA A 194 -2.29 13.23 -1.58
C ALA A 194 -1.30 14.12 -2.35
N ILE A 195 -1.75 14.81 -3.39
CA ILE A 195 -0.93 15.74 -4.18
C ILE A 195 -0.41 16.89 -3.31
N LYS A 196 -1.28 17.49 -2.48
CA LYS A 196 -0.89 18.59 -1.59
C LYS A 196 0.16 18.14 -0.57
N SER A 197 0.02 16.93 -0.03
CA SER A 197 1.00 16.31 0.85
C SER A 197 2.31 16.02 0.11
N ALA A 198 2.27 15.38 -1.06
CA ALA A 198 3.47 15.07 -1.83
C ALA A 198 4.23 16.32 -2.30
N ASP A 199 3.52 17.41 -2.63
CA ASP A 199 4.14 18.70 -2.96
C ASP A 199 4.87 19.33 -1.74
N LEU A 200 4.37 19.10 -0.51
CA LEU A 200 5.11 19.46 0.72
C LEU A 200 6.36 18.59 0.85
N LEU A 201 6.27 17.27 0.67
CA LEU A 201 7.44 16.39 0.79
C LEU A 201 8.54 16.77 -0.20
N VAL A 202 8.20 17.09 -1.45
CA VAL A 202 9.16 17.56 -2.47
C VAL A 202 9.87 18.84 -2.05
N LYS A 203 9.19 19.73 -1.32
CA LYS A 203 9.80 20.96 -0.78
C LYS A 203 10.70 20.67 0.41
N THR A 204 10.34 19.68 1.22
CA THR A 204 11.00 19.36 2.50
C THR A 204 12.23 18.49 2.29
N PHE A 205 12.10 17.39 1.56
CA PHE A 205 13.13 16.36 1.42
C PHE A 205 13.92 16.47 0.12
N GLY A 206 15.16 16.03 0.16
CA GLY A 206 16.07 15.99 -0.98
C GLY A 206 17.50 16.34 -0.59
N TRP A 207 18.43 16.16 -1.50
CA TRP A 207 19.84 16.50 -1.29
C TRP A 207 19.99 17.99 -0.94
N GLY A 208 20.66 18.26 0.18
CA GLY A 208 20.84 19.62 0.72
C GLY A 208 19.60 20.23 1.37
N LYS A 209 18.55 19.42 1.62
CA LYS A 209 17.34 19.76 2.38
C LYS A 209 17.27 18.90 3.65
N GLU A 210 16.05 18.49 4.05
CA GLU A 210 15.91 17.44 5.07
C GLU A 210 16.34 16.11 4.44
N GLU A 211 17.45 15.58 4.91
CA GLU A 211 18.01 14.31 4.46
C GLU A 211 17.63 13.22 5.45
N LYS A 212 16.44 12.64 5.27
CA LYS A 212 15.92 11.50 6.03
C LYS A 212 15.21 10.53 5.08
N PHE A 213 15.22 9.26 5.44
CA PHE A 213 14.50 8.21 4.75
C PHE A 213 13.39 7.63 5.65
N PRO A 214 12.33 7.00 5.10
CA PRO A 214 11.28 6.38 5.90
C PRO A 214 11.82 5.21 6.73
N GLY A 215 11.57 5.18 8.02
CA GLY A 215 11.89 4.04 8.88
C GLY A 215 11.16 2.79 8.40
N HIS A 216 9.88 2.90 8.07
CA HIS A 216 9.12 1.86 7.39
C HIS A 216 8.80 2.28 5.95
N GLN A 217 9.19 1.45 5.00
CA GLN A 217 9.01 1.67 3.56
C GLN A 217 7.54 1.52 3.15
N ILE A 218 7.14 2.17 2.13
CA ILE A 218 5.95 2.14 1.26
C ILE A 218 5.79 3.45 0.49
N ILE A 219 6.31 4.57 1.01
CA ILE A 219 6.18 5.89 0.37
C ILE A 219 6.77 5.88 -1.05
N GLU A 220 7.80 5.09 -1.28
CA GLU A 220 8.46 4.97 -2.58
C GLU A 220 7.50 4.44 -3.65
N THR A 221 6.71 3.42 -3.33
CA THR A 221 5.67 2.89 -4.23
C THR A 221 4.51 3.86 -4.38
N GLY A 222 4.09 4.51 -3.29
CA GLY A 222 3.05 5.54 -3.30
C GLY A 222 3.40 6.72 -4.21
N LEU A 223 4.63 7.23 -4.10
CA LEU A 223 5.15 8.30 -4.97
C LEU A 223 5.28 7.84 -6.44
N GLY A 224 5.70 6.60 -6.67
CA GLY A 224 5.74 6.00 -8.01
C GLY A 224 4.35 5.93 -8.65
N LYS A 225 3.32 5.55 -7.90
CA LYS A 225 1.92 5.57 -8.34
C LYS A 225 1.42 6.99 -8.62
N LEU A 226 1.73 7.96 -7.74
CA LEU A 226 1.40 9.37 -7.97
C LEU A 226 2.09 9.93 -9.21
N TYR A 227 3.36 9.58 -9.46
CA TYR A 227 4.06 9.95 -10.69
C TYR A 227 3.33 9.44 -11.92
N ARG A 228 2.93 8.15 -11.95
CA ARG A 228 2.20 7.55 -13.08
C ARG A 228 0.87 8.26 -13.39
N VAL A 229 0.20 8.79 -12.37
CA VAL A 229 -1.10 9.46 -12.52
C VAL A 229 -0.94 10.94 -12.87
N THR A 230 0.07 11.63 -12.33
CA THR A 230 0.22 13.08 -12.44
C THR A 230 1.24 13.53 -13.48
N GLY A 231 2.19 12.67 -13.85
CA GLY A 231 3.35 13.01 -14.68
C GLY A 231 4.40 13.88 -13.97
N LYS A 232 4.22 14.21 -12.67
CA LYS A 232 5.15 15.08 -11.92
C LYS A 232 6.44 14.34 -11.58
N LYS A 233 7.50 14.54 -12.38
CA LYS A 233 8.81 13.91 -12.20
C LYS A 233 9.39 14.08 -10.79
N ALA A 234 9.10 15.18 -10.12
CA ALA A 234 9.56 15.43 -8.75
C ALA A 234 9.14 14.34 -7.75
N TYR A 235 8.01 13.66 -7.97
CA TYR A 235 7.60 12.54 -7.12
C TYR A 235 8.47 11.29 -7.36
N LEU A 236 8.83 11.01 -8.62
CA LEU A 236 9.77 9.93 -8.94
C LEU A 236 11.17 10.23 -8.39
N ASP A 237 11.65 11.47 -8.53
CA ASP A 237 12.95 11.88 -8.01
C ASP A 237 12.99 11.77 -6.47
N LEU A 238 11.90 12.10 -5.79
CA LEU A 238 11.80 11.97 -4.33
C LEU A 238 11.76 10.50 -3.90
N ALA A 239 11.02 9.64 -4.58
CA ALA A 239 11.01 8.20 -4.29
C ALA A 239 12.43 7.60 -4.43
N LYS A 240 13.14 7.98 -5.49
CA LYS A 240 14.54 7.57 -5.71
C LYS A 240 15.46 8.11 -4.61
N PHE A 241 15.29 9.38 -4.20
CA PHE A 241 16.06 9.99 -3.12
C PHE A 241 15.96 9.18 -1.82
N PHE A 242 14.78 8.78 -1.40
CA PHE A 242 14.58 7.99 -0.19
C PHE A 242 15.32 6.63 -0.24
N LEU A 243 15.37 5.99 -1.39
CA LEU A 243 16.13 4.76 -1.60
C LEU A 243 17.66 5.04 -1.62
N ASP A 244 18.11 6.06 -2.34
CA ASP A 244 19.52 6.39 -2.49
C ASP A 244 20.17 6.83 -1.15
N LEU A 245 19.39 7.48 -0.28
CA LEU A 245 19.86 7.96 1.01
C LEU A 245 20.07 6.80 2.01
N ARG A 246 19.31 5.72 1.87
CA ARG A 246 19.36 4.57 2.77
C ARG A 246 20.72 3.87 2.71
N GLY A 247 21.33 3.68 3.87
CA GLY A 247 22.69 3.12 3.99
C GLY A 247 23.83 4.12 3.73
N MET A 248 23.51 5.43 3.61
CA MET A 248 24.53 6.47 3.56
C MET A 248 25.11 6.76 4.94
N PRO A 249 26.41 7.14 5.04
CA PRO A 249 27.02 7.55 6.30
C PRO A 249 26.28 8.75 6.95
N GLY A 250 26.17 8.73 8.27
CA GLY A 250 25.53 9.81 9.04
C GLY A 250 24.02 9.61 9.29
N HIS A 251 23.45 8.55 8.75
CA HIS A 251 22.05 8.15 8.96
C HIS A 251 21.93 6.90 9.82
N LEU A 252 20.70 6.54 10.19
CA LEU A 252 20.43 5.31 10.94
C LEU A 252 20.97 4.11 10.16
N ASN A 253 21.84 3.33 10.80
CA ASN A 253 22.47 2.16 10.20
C ASN A 253 22.05 0.90 10.95
N GLN A 254 21.11 0.14 10.37
CA GLN A 254 20.63 -1.10 10.98
C GLN A 254 19.99 -2.03 9.93
N GLU A 255 20.08 -3.33 10.16
CA GLU A 255 19.44 -4.34 9.32
C GLU A 255 17.92 -4.30 9.41
N TYR A 256 17.37 -3.97 10.58
CA TYR A 256 15.93 -3.92 10.85
C TYR A 256 15.15 -3.11 9.81
N SER A 257 15.67 -1.96 9.40
CA SER A 257 15.09 -1.07 8.37
C SER A 257 15.83 -1.11 7.04
N GLN A 258 16.68 -2.13 6.80
CA GLN A 258 17.49 -2.30 5.57
C GLN A 258 18.39 -1.09 5.26
N SER A 259 18.88 -0.39 6.29
CA SER A 259 19.76 0.77 6.17
C SER A 259 21.22 0.49 6.50
N HIS A 260 21.60 -0.79 6.65
CA HIS A 260 22.94 -1.24 7.00
C HIS A 260 23.98 -0.97 5.90
N ILE A 261 23.56 -0.99 4.63
CA ILE A 261 24.37 -0.62 3.44
C ILE A 261 23.44 -0.01 2.38
N LYS A 262 24.02 0.63 1.36
CA LYS A 262 23.25 1.20 0.26
C LYS A 262 22.37 0.14 -0.41
N VAL A 263 21.16 0.49 -0.78
CA VAL A 263 20.19 -0.46 -1.33
C VAL A 263 20.67 -1.15 -2.61
N VAL A 264 21.48 -0.47 -3.42
CA VAL A 264 22.05 -1.03 -4.66
C VAL A 264 23.20 -2.01 -4.42
N ASP A 265 23.78 -2.03 -3.22
CA ASP A 265 24.85 -2.93 -2.81
C ASP A 265 24.32 -4.14 -2.00
N GLN A 266 23.03 -4.16 -1.68
CA GLN A 266 22.39 -5.26 -0.96
C GLN A 266 22.22 -6.48 -1.88
N ASN A 267 22.54 -7.66 -1.34
CA ASN A 267 22.39 -8.94 -2.02
C ASN A 267 21.77 -10.03 -1.14
N THR A 268 21.42 -9.68 0.09
CA THR A 268 20.86 -10.56 1.11
C THR A 268 19.69 -9.88 1.78
N ALA A 269 18.57 -10.59 1.97
CA ALA A 269 17.42 -10.09 2.71
C ALA A 269 17.67 -10.17 4.21
N VAL A 270 17.54 -9.05 4.93
CA VAL A 270 17.75 -8.93 6.36
C VAL A 270 16.67 -8.10 7.03
N GLY A 271 16.57 -8.21 8.34
CA GLY A 271 15.69 -7.38 9.17
C GLY A 271 14.21 -7.65 8.93
N HIS A 272 13.37 -6.66 9.23
CA HIS A 272 11.92 -6.79 9.20
C HIS A 272 11.40 -7.12 7.79
N ALA A 273 10.70 -8.25 7.65
CA ALA A 273 10.36 -8.81 6.35
C ALA A 273 9.42 -7.92 5.52
N VAL A 274 8.45 -7.24 6.14
CA VAL A 274 7.52 -6.33 5.43
C VAL A 274 8.27 -5.10 4.95
N ARG A 275 9.08 -4.46 5.83
CA ARG A 275 9.90 -3.29 5.45
C ARG A 275 10.79 -3.60 4.26
N ALA A 276 11.51 -4.72 4.32
CA ALA A 276 12.38 -5.20 3.26
C ALA A 276 11.62 -5.38 1.93
N THR A 277 10.54 -6.13 1.96
CA THR A 277 9.82 -6.49 0.73
C THR A 277 9.08 -5.28 0.12
N TYR A 278 8.60 -4.34 0.94
CA TYR A 278 8.11 -3.05 0.44
C TYR A 278 9.21 -2.22 -0.20
N MET A 279 10.43 -2.22 0.38
CA MET A 279 11.58 -1.57 -0.26
C MET A 279 11.91 -2.20 -1.61
N TYR A 280 11.97 -3.53 -1.70
CA TYR A 280 12.24 -4.25 -2.96
C TYR A 280 11.16 -3.94 -4.02
N THR A 281 9.91 -3.80 -3.59
CA THR A 281 8.80 -3.36 -4.44
C THR A 281 9.05 -1.94 -4.98
N GLY A 282 9.47 -1.01 -4.12
CA GLY A 282 9.85 0.36 -4.51
C GLY A 282 11.06 0.40 -5.44
N MET A 283 12.09 -0.42 -5.15
CA MET A 283 13.28 -0.56 -6.02
C MET A 283 12.90 -1.06 -7.42
N ALA A 284 11.97 -2.01 -7.53
CA ALA A 284 11.45 -2.50 -8.81
C ALA A 284 10.73 -1.39 -9.60
N ASP A 285 9.86 -0.61 -8.92
CA ASP A 285 9.19 0.54 -9.53
C ASP A 285 10.20 1.59 -10.04
N ILE A 286 11.22 1.91 -9.25
CA ILE A 286 12.26 2.89 -9.64
C ILE A 286 13.14 2.34 -10.75
N ALA A 287 13.50 1.05 -10.72
CA ALA A 287 14.23 0.40 -11.82
C ALA A 287 13.46 0.50 -13.15
N ALA A 288 12.16 0.20 -13.14
CA ALA A 288 11.29 0.28 -14.30
C ALA A 288 11.19 1.73 -14.84
N LEU A 289 10.91 2.70 -13.95
CA LEU A 289 10.65 4.09 -14.32
C LEU A 289 11.90 4.88 -14.71
N THR A 290 13.09 4.46 -14.26
CA THR A 290 14.36 5.16 -14.52
C THR A 290 15.29 4.41 -15.48
N GLY A 291 15.09 3.12 -15.67
CA GLY A 291 16.01 2.23 -16.39
C GLY A 291 17.30 1.94 -15.60
N ASN A 292 17.33 2.17 -14.29
CA ASN A 292 18.53 2.01 -13.47
C ASN A 292 18.84 0.53 -13.21
N LYS A 293 19.91 0.04 -13.83
CA LYS A 293 20.34 -1.36 -13.75
C LYS A 293 20.92 -1.75 -12.37
N GLN A 294 21.40 -0.80 -11.57
CA GLN A 294 21.93 -1.12 -10.24
C GLN A 294 20.82 -1.59 -9.31
N TYR A 295 19.66 -0.91 -9.33
CA TYR A 295 18.47 -1.37 -8.61
C TYR A 295 18.02 -2.75 -9.09
N LEU A 296 17.96 -2.95 -10.41
CA LEU A 296 17.54 -4.23 -10.99
C LEU A 296 18.45 -5.36 -10.53
N ASN A 297 19.77 -5.20 -10.64
CA ASN A 297 20.73 -6.22 -10.23
C ASN A 297 20.64 -6.54 -8.72
N ALA A 298 20.43 -5.52 -7.88
CA ALA A 298 20.30 -5.72 -6.43
C ALA A 298 19.04 -6.55 -6.12
N ILE A 299 17.87 -6.19 -6.68
CA ILE A 299 16.62 -6.93 -6.41
C ILE A 299 16.64 -8.33 -7.01
N ASP A 300 17.34 -8.56 -8.12
CA ASP A 300 17.52 -9.91 -8.70
C ASP A 300 18.34 -10.80 -7.75
N ASN A 301 19.44 -10.29 -7.21
CA ASN A 301 20.26 -11.04 -6.24
C ASN A 301 19.48 -11.32 -4.95
N ILE A 302 18.79 -10.31 -4.40
CA ILE A 302 17.99 -10.47 -3.19
C ILE A 302 16.85 -11.48 -3.42
N TRP A 303 16.24 -11.50 -4.62
CA TRP A 303 15.19 -12.44 -4.95
C TRP A 303 15.67 -13.89 -4.82
N HIS A 304 16.86 -14.19 -5.32
CA HIS A 304 17.48 -15.49 -5.15
C HIS A 304 17.81 -15.83 -3.69
N ASP A 305 18.26 -14.85 -2.91
CA ASP A 305 18.49 -15.07 -1.47
C ASP A 305 17.20 -15.38 -0.72
N VAL A 306 16.10 -14.68 -1.03
CA VAL A 306 14.79 -14.93 -0.40
C VAL A 306 14.22 -16.25 -0.86
N VAL A 307 14.07 -16.47 -2.16
CA VAL A 307 13.29 -17.60 -2.69
C VAL A 307 14.02 -18.92 -2.52
N ASP A 308 15.34 -18.92 -2.69
CA ASP A 308 16.14 -20.17 -2.65
C ASP A 308 16.54 -20.55 -1.21
N LYS A 309 16.52 -19.58 -0.22
CA LYS A 309 17.11 -19.83 1.10
C LYS A 309 16.23 -19.42 2.29
N LYS A 310 15.28 -18.48 2.12
CA LYS A 310 14.58 -17.84 3.24
C LYS A 310 13.06 -17.85 3.13
N MET A 311 12.53 -18.49 2.09
CA MET A 311 11.10 -18.64 1.88
C MET A 311 10.62 -20.01 2.34
N TYR A 312 9.54 -20.05 3.10
CA TYR A 312 8.88 -21.27 3.51
C TYR A 312 8.17 -21.96 2.33
N ILE A 313 7.90 -23.27 2.46
CA ILE A 313 7.17 -24.05 1.45
C ILE A 313 5.80 -23.45 1.11
N THR A 314 5.20 -22.70 2.04
CA THR A 314 3.92 -21.99 1.87
C THR A 314 4.05 -20.67 1.09
N GLY A 315 5.25 -20.26 0.72
CA GLY A 315 5.52 -18.93 0.17
C GLY A 315 5.61 -17.83 1.24
N GLY A 316 5.44 -18.17 2.53
CA GLY A 316 5.64 -17.25 3.64
C GLY A 316 7.10 -16.86 3.80
N ILE A 317 7.37 -15.66 4.30
CA ILE A 317 8.69 -15.11 4.58
C ILE A 317 8.72 -14.46 5.96
N GLY A 318 9.92 -14.37 6.57
CA GLY A 318 10.12 -13.92 7.95
C GLY A 318 10.12 -15.09 8.94
N ALA A 319 11.32 -15.48 9.41
CA ALA A 319 11.50 -16.68 10.22
C ALA A 319 11.23 -16.44 11.71
N THR A 320 11.51 -15.22 12.20
CA THR A 320 11.50 -14.92 13.63
C THR A 320 10.53 -13.81 13.99
N GLY A 321 9.85 -13.95 15.15
CA GLY A 321 9.04 -12.87 15.75
C GLY A 321 9.90 -11.74 16.36
N ASN A 322 11.18 -11.99 16.63
CA ASN A 322 12.07 -10.92 17.07
C ASN A 322 12.38 -9.98 15.90
N GLY A 323 11.85 -8.76 15.98
CA GLY A 323 11.94 -7.78 14.91
C GLY A 323 11.14 -8.16 13.65
N GLU A 324 10.27 -9.17 13.71
CA GLU A 324 9.44 -9.63 12.57
C GLU A 324 10.28 -9.94 11.32
N ALA A 325 11.45 -10.58 11.55
CA ALA A 325 12.58 -10.51 10.65
C ALA A 325 12.83 -11.79 9.84
N PHE A 326 13.60 -11.64 8.75
CA PHE A 326 14.26 -12.76 8.10
C PHE A 326 15.26 -13.40 9.07
N GLY A 327 15.40 -14.74 9.01
CA GLY A 327 16.47 -15.49 9.63
C GLY A 327 17.68 -15.61 8.73
N ASP A 328 18.67 -16.37 9.20
CA ASP A 328 19.82 -16.80 8.38
C ASP A 328 19.37 -17.71 7.21
N ALA A 329 20.25 -17.93 6.25
CA ALA A 329 19.96 -18.85 5.15
C ALA A 329 19.59 -20.24 5.68
N TYR A 330 18.43 -20.77 5.23
CA TYR A 330 17.85 -22.05 5.63
C TYR A 330 17.39 -22.14 7.10
N ASP A 331 17.37 -21.03 7.84
CA ASP A 331 16.75 -20.95 9.15
C ASP A 331 15.23 -20.77 8.99
N LEU A 332 14.53 -21.88 8.89
CA LEU A 332 13.08 -21.94 8.60
C LEU A 332 12.34 -22.85 9.61
N PRO A 333 12.30 -22.46 10.91
CA PRO A 333 11.65 -23.25 11.94
C PRO A 333 10.13 -23.30 11.70
N ASN A 334 9.50 -24.48 11.88
CA ASN A 334 8.07 -24.66 11.61
C ASN A 334 7.18 -24.09 12.72
N MET A 335 7.49 -24.40 13.97
CA MET A 335 6.65 -24.06 15.14
C MET A 335 6.73 -22.58 15.50
N SER A 336 7.89 -21.97 15.35
CA SER A 336 8.17 -20.57 15.69
C SER A 336 8.25 -19.66 14.46
N ALA A 337 7.90 -20.16 13.27
CA ALA A 337 7.82 -19.35 12.07
C ALA A 337 6.92 -18.14 12.32
N TYR A 338 7.46 -16.94 12.06
CA TYR A 338 6.61 -15.74 12.11
C TYR A 338 5.74 -15.67 10.88
N ALA A 339 6.34 -15.71 9.69
CA ALA A 339 5.63 -15.78 8.40
C ALA A 339 4.39 -14.86 8.39
N GLU A 340 4.63 -13.57 8.61
CA GLU A 340 3.58 -12.57 8.79
C GLU A 340 2.68 -12.46 7.56
N THR A 341 1.37 -12.29 7.80
CA THR A 341 0.39 -12.07 6.72
C THR A 341 0.76 -10.86 5.85
N CYS A 342 1.21 -9.74 6.44
CA CYS A 342 1.67 -8.58 5.66
C CYS A 342 2.90 -8.90 4.81
N ALA A 343 3.82 -9.73 5.30
CA ALA A 343 5.00 -10.14 4.55
C ALA A 343 4.63 -11.01 3.35
N ALA A 344 3.65 -11.91 3.49
CA ALA A 344 3.12 -12.69 2.37
C ALA A 344 2.48 -11.78 1.29
N ILE A 345 1.69 -10.79 1.69
CA ILE A 345 1.09 -9.80 0.78
C ILE A 345 2.20 -9.00 0.06
N ALA A 346 3.19 -8.52 0.80
CA ALA A 346 4.31 -7.78 0.24
C ALA A 346 5.13 -8.62 -0.75
N ASN A 347 5.31 -9.93 -0.45
CA ASN A 347 5.99 -10.87 -1.34
C ASN A 347 5.24 -11.03 -2.68
N VAL A 348 3.91 -11.10 -2.65
CA VAL A 348 3.10 -11.13 -3.88
C VAL A 348 3.26 -9.84 -4.68
N TYR A 349 3.18 -8.66 -4.03
CA TYR A 349 3.39 -7.38 -4.71
C TYR A 349 4.78 -7.25 -5.35
N TRP A 350 5.82 -7.72 -4.66
CA TRP A 350 7.17 -7.70 -5.19
C TRP A 350 7.33 -8.64 -6.40
N ASN A 351 6.91 -9.91 -6.26
CA ASN A 351 6.98 -10.88 -7.36
C ASN A 351 6.16 -10.46 -8.59
N SER A 352 5.00 -9.82 -8.39
CA SER A 352 4.23 -9.21 -9.49
C SER A 352 5.08 -8.20 -10.29
N ARG A 353 5.82 -7.33 -9.60
CA ARG A 353 6.69 -6.35 -10.25
C ARG A 353 7.89 -6.98 -10.93
N MET A 354 8.48 -8.00 -10.30
CA MET A 354 9.56 -8.79 -10.92
C MET A 354 9.09 -9.45 -12.21
N PHE A 355 7.86 -10.00 -12.22
CA PHE A 355 7.25 -10.52 -13.44
C PHE A 355 7.07 -9.44 -14.51
N LEU A 356 6.59 -8.26 -14.14
CA LEU A 356 6.43 -7.14 -15.09
C LEU A 356 7.77 -6.66 -15.68
N LEU A 357 8.88 -6.81 -14.93
CA LEU A 357 10.23 -6.48 -15.39
C LEU A 357 10.81 -7.53 -16.33
N HIS A 358 10.63 -8.81 -16.03
CA HIS A 358 11.37 -9.90 -16.67
C HIS A 358 10.54 -10.82 -17.57
N GLY A 359 9.22 -10.96 -17.30
CA GLY A 359 8.34 -11.88 -18.02
C GLY A 359 8.59 -13.38 -17.73
N ASP A 360 9.35 -13.71 -16.68
CA ASP A 360 9.71 -15.07 -16.33
C ASP A 360 8.66 -15.71 -15.40
N ALA A 361 8.20 -16.91 -15.74
CA ALA A 361 7.17 -17.65 -15.01
C ALA A 361 7.55 -17.94 -13.55
N LYS A 362 8.85 -18.03 -13.21
CA LYS A 362 9.31 -18.27 -11.82
C LYS A 362 8.72 -17.30 -10.80
N TYR A 363 8.50 -16.04 -11.19
CA TYR A 363 7.87 -15.03 -10.32
C TYR A 363 6.39 -15.33 -10.10
N ILE A 364 5.69 -15.79 -11.14
CA ILE A 364 4.29 -16.21 -11.03
C ILE A 364 4.16 -17.45 -10.15
N ASP A 365 5.08 -18.42 -10.28
CA ASP A 365 5.10 -19.62 -9.43
C ASP A 365 5.22 -19.29 -7.94
N VAL A 366 6.07 -18.30 -7.59
CA VAL A 366 6.20 -17.81 -6.22
C VAL A 366 4.93 -17.09 -5.78
N MET A 367 4.34 -16.24 -6.65
CA MET A 367 3.07 -15.56 -6.36
C MET A 367 1.96 -16.57 -6.09
N GLU A 368 1.78 -17.54 -6.97
CA GLU A 368 0.73 -18.56 -6.86
C GLU A 368 0.88 -19.37 -5.57
N ARG A 369 2.09 -19.85 -5.26
CA ARG A 369 2.41 -20.55 -4.01
C ARG A 369 2.05 -19.71 -2.79
N THR A 370 2.43 -18.44 -2.78
CA THR A 370 2.16 -17.53 -1.67
C THR A 370 0.66 -17.25 -1.55
N LEU A 371 -0.03 -16.97 -2.66
CA LEU A 371 -1.46 -16.67 -2.70
C LEU A 371 -2.29 -17.81 -2.12
N TYR A 372 -2.10 -19.04 -2.60
CA TYR A 372 -2.91 -20.18 -2.20
C TYR A 372 -2.60 -20.71 -0.79
N ASN A 373 -1.44 -20.38 -0.23
CA ASN A 373 -1.00 -20.91 1.06
C ASN A 373 -0.70 -19.80 2.08
N GLY A 374 0.49 -19.17 2.03
CA GLY A 374 0.96 -18.25 3.06
C GLY A 374 0.13 -16.99 3.22
N LEU A 375 -0.61 -16.57 2.20
CA LEU A 375 -1.45 -15.39 2.23
C LEU A 375 -2.89 -15.74 2.67
N LEU A 376 -3.54 -16.70 2.02
CA LEU A 376 -4.95 -17.04 2.33
C LEU A 376 -5.12 -17.61 3.73
N SER A 377 -4.07 -18.18 4.35
CA SER A 377 -4.10 -18.55 5.77
C SER A 377 -4.40 -17.37 6.68
N GLY A 378 -4.02 -16.15 6.27
CA GLY A 378 -4.18 -14.92 7.05
C GLY A 378 -5.62 -14.50 7.31
N VAL A 379 -6.62 -15.05 6.61
CA VAL A 379 -8.02 -14.68 6.77
C VAL A 379 -8.92 -15.91 6.88
N SER A 380 -9.94 -15.85 7.73
CA SER A 380 -10.96 -16.89 7.87
C SER A 380 -11.87 -16.95 6.64
N LEU A 381 -12.53 -18.10 6.45
CA LEU A 381 -13.57 -18.24 5.42
C LEU A 381 -14.78 -17.34 5.67
N SER A 382 -15.03 -16.94 6.93
CA SER A 382 -16.05 -15.95 7.29
C SER A 382 -15.65 -14.50 6.98
N GLY A 383 -14.34 -14.21 6.83
CA GLY A 383 -13.83 -12.89 6.48
C GLY A 383 -13.64 -11.92 7.63
N ASP A 384 -13.79 -12.37 8.89
CA ASP A 384 -13.80 -11.53 10.11
C ASP A 384 -12.83 -11.97 11.22
N HIS A 385 -11.99 -13.00 10.93
CA HIS A 385 -10.94 -13.46 11.83
C HIS A 385 -9.63 -13.62 11.06
N PHE A 386 -8.51 -13.28 11.70
CA PHE A 386 -7.23 -13.09 11.02
C PHE A 386 -6.07 -13.69 11.80
N PHE A 387 -5.07 -14.21 11.07
CA PHE A 387 -3.74 -14.46 11.62
C PHE A 387 -2.84 -13.24 11.40
N TYR A 388 -2.02 -12.95 12.38
CA TYR A 388 -0.86 -12.08 12.24
C TYR A 388 0.34 -12.92 11.81
N PRO A 389 0.96 -13.78 12.69
CA PRO A 389 1.92 -14.80 12.27
C PRO A 389 1.20 -16.04 11.71
N ASN A 390 1.88 -16.76 10.83
CA ASN A 390 1.38 -18.01 10.23
C ASN A 390 2.41 -19.14 10.42
N PRO A 391 2.59 -19.70 11.64
CA PRO A 391 3.48 -20.82 11.85
C PRO A 391 3.02 -22.06 11.08
N LEU A 392 3.98 -22.89 10.64
CA LEU A 392 3.70 -24.07 9.83
C LEU A 392 3.28 -25.28 10.70
N ALA A 393 3.56 -25.23 12.00
CA ALA A 393 3.18 -26.25 12.96
C ALA A 393 2.55 -25.61 14.20
N SER A 394 1.58 -26.31 14.82
CA SER A 394 0.87 -25.85 16.02
C SER A 394 0.42 -27.05 16.86
N LEU A 395 0.36 -26.86 18.16
CA LEU A 395 -0.28 -27.81 19.10
C LEU A 395 -1.75 -27.45 19.38
N GLY A 396 -2.37 -26.60 18.56
CA GLY A 396 -3.75 -26.13 18.73
C GLY A 396 -3.88 -24.79 19.47
N GLN A 397 -2.78 -24.22 19.95
CA GLN A 397 -2.76 -22.93 20.67
C GLN A 397 -2.89 -21.72 19.76
N HIS A 398 -2.58 -21.87 18.48
CA HIS A 398 -2.59 -20.77 17.51
C HIS A 398 -3.97 -20.65 16.85
N GLN A 399 -4.66 -19.54 17.13
CA GLN A 399 -6.02 -19.27 16.64
C GLN A 399 -6.09 -17.91 15.94
N ARG A 400 -6.98 -17.77 14.95
CA ARG A 400 -7.28 -16.47 14.35
C ARG A 400 -8.00 -15.58 15.37
N SER A 401 -7.62 -14.30 15.39
CA SER A 401 -8.24 -13.28 16.22
C SER A 401 -9.19 -12.42 15.42
N ALA A 402 -10.26 -11.96 16.04
CA ALA A 402 -11.20 -11.03 15.43
C ALA A 402 -10.55 -9.67 15.13
N TRP A 403 -9.64 -9.23 15.99
CA TRP A 403 -8.90 -7.98 15.83
C TRP A 403 -7.52 -8.09 16.49
N HIS A 404 -6.56 -7.34 15.96
CA HIS A 404 -5.25 -7.12 16.58
C HIS A 404 -5.09 -5.63 16.88
N ASP A 405 -4.41 -5.29 17.97
CA ASP A 405 -4.14 -3.90 18.30
C ASP A 405 -3.30 -3.23 17.20
N CYS A 406 -2.24 -3.89 16.75
CA CYS A 406 -1.60 -3.57 15.46
C CYS A 406 -2.40 -4.24 14.33
N ALA A 407 -3.29 -3.51 13.68
CA ALA A 407 -4.22 -4.05 12.68
C ALA A 407 -3.68 -4.09 11.25
N CYS A 408 -2.36 -3.95 11.08
CA CYS A 408 -1.73 -3.85 9.76
C CYS A 408 -2.07 -5.05 8.86
N CYS A 409 -2.07 -6.29 9.38
CA CYS A 409 -2.39 -7.48 8.60
C CYS A 409 -3.85 -7.51 8.15
N ILE A 410 -4.77 -7.07 9.00
CA ILE A 410 -6.21 -7.03 8.71
C ILE A 410 -6.48 -6.03 7.60
N SER A 411 -6.00 -4.79 7.75
CA SER A 411 -6.17 -3.73 6.76
C SER A 411 -5.44 -4.02 5.45
N ASN A 412 -4.27 -4.66 5.50
CA ASN A 412 -3.57 -5.14 4.31
C ASN A 412 -4.35 -6.24 3.58
N MET A 413 -4.93 -7.21 4.29
CA MET A 413 -5.78 -8.24 3.68
C MET A 413 -7.01 -7.61 3.01
N THR A 414 -7.61 -6.62 3.67
CA THR A 414 -8.77 -5.88 3.17
C THR A 414 -8.49 -5.19 1.83
N ARG A 415 -7.30 -4.59 1.64
CA ARG A 415 -6.93 -3.95 0.38
C ARG A 415 -6.43 -4.91 -0.68
N PHE A 416 -5.80 -6.00 -0.26
CA PHE A 416 -5.14 -6.93 -1.18
C PHE A 416 -6.14 -7.75 -1.98
N LEU A 417 -7.11 -8.42 -1.32
CA LEU A 417 -8.02 -9.35 -1.98
C LEU A 417 -8.78 -8.75 -3.18
N PRO A 418 -9.30 -7.52 -3.14
CA PRO A 418 -9.96 -6.92 -4.30
C PRO A 418 -8.99 -6.31 -5.32
N SER A 419 -7.68 -6.30 -5.06
CA SER A 419 -6.67 -5.74 -5.98
C SER A 419 -6.04 -6.78 -6.91
N MET A 420 -6.39 -8.05 -6.73
CA MET A 420 -5.89 -9.17 -7.53
C MET A 420 -6.34 -9.13 -8.97
#